data_e0728466e42dcc8db1722e78f77416b8
#
_entry.id   e0728466e42dcc8db1722e78f77416b8
#
_cell.length_a   1.000
_cell.length_b   1.000
_cell.length_c   1.000
_cell.angle_alpha   90.00
_cell.angle_beta   90.00
_cell.angle_gamma   90.00
#
_symmetry.space_group_name_H-M   'P 1'
#
loop_
_entity.id
_entity.type
_entity.pdbx_description
1 polymer ?
#
loop_
_entity_poly.entity_id
_entity_poly.type
_entity_poly.pdbx_seq_one_letter_code
_entity_poly.pdbx_strand_id
1 'polypeptide(L)' 'MEWFFVGRFESMGFGYDEYVNEDDTKCRQIWDDGYEEIFEIS' A
#
# COMPACT_ATOMS: atom_id res chain seq x y z
N MET A 1 7.98 5.92 -11.89
CA MET A 1 7.05 4.83 -11.49
C MET A 1 5.81 5.47 -10.88
N GLU A 2 4.64 5.09 -11.37
CA GLU A 2 3.39 5.64 -10.86
C GLU A 2 2.73 4.67 -9.87
N TRP A 3 2.06 5.25 -8.89
CA TRP A 3 1.31 4.51 -7.89
C TRP A 3 -0.16 4.93 -7.96
N PHE A 4 -1.04 3.95 -7.90
CA PHE A 4 -2.48 4.17 -7.96
C PHE A 4 -3.10 3.74 -6.64
N PHE A 5 -3.95 4.61 -6.10
CA PHE A 5 -4.62 4.34 -4.83
C PHE A 5 -5.62 3.21 -4.98
N VAL A 6 -5.52 2.20 -4.12
CA VAL A 6 -6.43 1.05 -4.11
C VAL A 6 -7.55 1.28 -3.09
N GLY A 7 -7.19 1.66 -1.88
CA GLY A 7 -8.15 1.85 -0.83
C GLY A 7 -7.47 2.02 0.52
N ARG A 8 -8.32 2.27 1.53
CA ARG A 8 -7.85 2.40 2.91
C ARG A 8 -8.29 1.17 3.69
N PHE A 9 -7.37 0.62 4.45
CA PHE A 9 -7.60 -0.60 5.21
C PHE A 9 -7.13 -0.43 6.64
N GLU A 10 -7.51 -1.39 7.49
CA GLU A 10 -7.14 -1.39 8.89
C GLU A 10 -6.71 -2.79 9.29
N SER A 11 -5.67 -2.87 10.10
CA SER A 11 -5.19 -4.14 10.62
C SER A 11 -4.73 -3.94 12.06
N MET A 12 -5.29 -4.72 12.98
CA MET A 12 -4.93 -4.70 14.40
C MET A 12 -5.01 -3.31 15.02
N GLY A 13 -6.01 -2.51 14.63
CA GLY A 13 -6.21 -1.17 15.16
C GLY A 13 -5.40 -0.08 14.48
N PHE A 14 -4.61 -0.43 13.47
CA PHE A 14 -3.81 0.55 12.72
C PHE A 14 -4.33 0.66 11.29
N GLY A 15 -4.47 1.90 10.81
CA GLY A 15 -4.94 2.16 9.47
C GLY A 15 -3.79 2.35 8.49
N TYR A 16 -4.02 2.01 7.24
CA TYR A 16 -3.04 2.25 6.18
C TYR A 16 -3.73 2.49 4.84
N ASP A 17 -3.04 3.20 3.97
CA ASP A 17 -3.46 3.41 2.59
C ASP A 17 -2.69 2.44 1.70
N GLU A 18 -3.40 1.81 0.76
CA GLU A 18 -2.78 0.84 -0.13
C GLU A 18 -2.74 1.37 -1.55
N TYR A 19 -1.62 1.13 -2.21
CA TYR A 19 -1.38 1.54 -3.59
C TYR A 19 -0.85 0.36 -4.39
N VAL A 20 -1.03 0.42 -5.70
CA VAL A 20 -0.48 -0.56 -6.62
C VAL A 20 0.26 0.18 -7.72
N ASN A 21 1.34 -0.40 -8.25
CA ASN A 21 2.07 0.23 -9.34
C ASN A 21 1.36 -0.02 -10.68
N GLU A 22 1.85 0.65 -11.73
CA GLU A 22 1.21 0.63 -13.05
C GLU A 22 1.16 -0.76 -13.68
N ASP A 23 2.09 -1.66 -13.32
CA ASP A 23 2.16 -3.00 -13.89
C ASP A 23 1.41 -4.05 -13.06
N ASP A 24 0.84 -3.66 -11.93
CA ASP A 24 0.21 -4.56 -10.97
C ASP A 24 1.19 -5.62 -10.43
N THR A 25 2.46 -5.28 -10.35
CA THR A 25 3.48 -6.19 -9.86
C THR A 25 3.88 -5.92 -8.42
N LYS A 26 3.58 -4.72 -7.91
CA LYS A 26 3.96 -4.31 -6.56
C LYS A 26 2.80 -3.62 -5.87
N CYS A 27 2.74 -3.82 -4.56
CA CYS A 27 1.77 -3.19 -3.68
C CYS A 27 2.52 -2.38 -2.64
N ARG A 28 2.03 -1.19 -2.32
CA ARG A 28 2.66 -0.29 -1.35
C ARG A 28 1.67 0.04 -0.26
N GLN A 29 2.10 -0.08 0.99
CA GLN A 29 1.29 0.26 2.16
C GLN A 29 1.93 1.42 2.88
N ILE A 30 1.17 2.48 3.14
CA ILE A 30 1.61 3.63 3.92
C ILE A 30 0.73 3.70 5.16
N TRP A 31 1.34 3.46 6.32
CA TRP A 31 0.63 3.37 7.60
C TRP A 31 0.51 4.73 8.26
N ASP A 32 -0.49 4.89 9.12
CA ASP A 32 -0.76 6.16 9.78
C ASP A 32 0.39 6.66 10.66
N ASP A 33 1.22 5.75 11.14
CA ASP A 33 2.38 6.11 11.95
C ASP A 33 3.61 6.50 11.11
N GLY A 34 3.48 6.50 9.79
CA GLY A 34 4.56 6.85 8.89
C GLY A 34 5.34 5.65 8.36
N TYR A 35 5.01 4.44 8.80
CA TYR A 35 5.67 3.24 8.31
C TYR A 35 5.23 2.95 6.88
N GLU A 36 6.18 2.55 6.05
CA GLU A 36 5.90 2.23 4.66
C GLU A 36 6.48 0.87 4.31
N GLU A 37 5.73 0.08 3.56
CA GLU A 37 6.19 -1.23 3.14
C GLU A 37 5.77 -1.49 1.70
N ILE A 38 6.66 -2.11 0.93
CA ILE A 38 6.42 -2.45 -0.47
C ILE A 38 6.56 -3.95 -0.62
N PHE A 39 5.55 -4.58 -1.23
CA PHE A 39 5.51 -6.03 -1.48
C PHE A 39 5.46 -6.30 -2.96
N GLU A 40 6.03 -7.43 -3.37
CA GLU A 40 5.82 -7.94 -4.72
C GLU A 40 4.59 -8.84 -4.73
N ILE A 41 3.70 -8.64 -5.71
CA ILE A 41 2.45 -9.39 -5.84
C ILE A 41 2.41 -10.26 -7.09
N SER A 42 3.41 -10.17 -7.92
CA SER A 42 3.55 -11.09 -9.05
C SER A 42 4.98 -11.10 -9.60
#